data_ec67b08bab7a673a494352281f4aec37
#
_entry.id   ec67b08bab7a673a494352281f4aec37
#
_cell.length_a   1.000
_cell.length_b   1.000
_cell.length_c   1.000
_cell.angle_alpha   90.00
_cell.angle_beta   90.00
_cell.angle_gamma   90.00
#
_symmetry.space_group_name_H-M   'P 1'
#
loop_
_entity.id
_entity.type
_entity.pdbx_description
1 polymer ?
#
loop_
_entity_poly.entity_id
_entity_poly.type
_entity_poly.pdbx_seq_one_letter_code
_entity_poly.pdbx_strand_id
1 'polypeptide(L)'
;MVMAKKVAVLAVDPVNGMGLFQYLEAFYENGIPYRVYAVADRREIGTNSGIRLTADDTVAALKGHADDYDALVFSCGDAVPVFARHAGEPYNLDLMEVIREFAGRDRIVIGHC
;
A
#
# COMPACT_ATOMS: atom_id res chain seq x y z
N MET A 1 -19.51 -17.10 -13.31
CA MET A 1 -18.25 -16.37 -13.56
C MET A 1 -17.57 -16.03 -12.24
N VAL A 2 -16.33 -16.39 -12.11
CA VAL A 2 -15.56 -16.08 -10.92
C VAL A 2 -14.93 -14.70 -11.12
N MET A 3 -15.25 -13.78 -10.25
CA MET A 3 -14.61 -12.47 -10.29
C MET A 3 -13.22 -12.57 -9.66
N ALA A 4 -12.20 -12.12 -10.39
CA ALA A 4 -10.86 -12.08 -9.85
C ALA A 4 -10.81 -11.06 -8.71
N LYS A 5 -10.30 -11.48 -7.57
CA LYS A 5 -10.02 -10.56 -6.46
C LYS A 5 -8.82 -9.71 -6.81
N LYS A 6 -8.90 -8.43 -6.50
CA LYS A 6 -7.84 -7.47 -6.76
C LYS A 6 -7.44 -6.77 -5.48
N VAL A 7 -6.14 -6.63 -5.26
CA VAL A 7 -5.61 -6.09 -4.01
C VAL A 7 -4.81 -4.81 -4.28
N ALA A 8 -5.08 -3.79 -3.50
CA ALA A 8 -4.24 -2.59 -3.45
C ALA A 8 -3.24 -2.77 -2.30
N VAL A 9 -1.96 -2.59 -2.60
CA VAL A 9 -0.88 -2.72 -1.62
C VAL A 9 -0.26 -1.35 -1.39
N LEU A 10 -0.27 -0.90 -0.14
CA LEU A 10 0.38 0.35 0.24
C LEU A 10 1.77 0.05 0.79
N ALA A 11 2.78 0.69 0.23
CA ALA A 11 4.16 0.53 0.67
C ALA A 11 4.71 1.88 1.14
N VAL A 12 5.17 1.93 2.37
CA VAL A 12 5.75 3.14 2.98
C VAL A 12 7.24 3.26 2.64
N ASP A 13 7.82 4.40 2.90
CA ASP A 13 9.24 4.66 2.65
C ASP A 13 9.94 4.96 4.00
N PRO A 14 10.86 4.14 4.50
CA PRO A 14 11.30 2.84 3.98
C PRO A 14 10.32 1.73 4.32
N VAL A 15 10.18 0.76 3.42
CA VAL A 15 9.30 -0.39 3.61
C VAL A 15 10.13 -1.60 4.04
N ASN A 16 9.51 -2.49 4.83
CA ASN A 16 10.08 -3.80 5.11
C ASN A 16 9.98 -4.65 3.85
N GLY A 17 11.11 -4.81 3.14
CA GLY A 17 11.13 -5.52 1.87
C GLY A 17 10.68 -6.96 1.99
N MET A 18 11.14 -7.69 3.02
CA MET A 18 10.73 -9.08 3.23
C MET A 18 9.21 -9.18 3.39
N GLY A 19 8.62 -8.36 4.26
CA GLY A 19 7.17 -8.36 4.49
C GLY A 19 6.40 -8.01 3.23
N LEU A 20 6.84 -6.99 2.50
CA LEU A 20 6.22 -6.59 1.25
C LEU A 20 6.26 -7.73 0.23
N PHE A 21 7.43 -8.28 -0.03
CA PHE A 21 7.59 -9.29 -1.06
C PHE A 21 6.89 -10.61 -0.71
N GLN A 22 6.77 -10.96 0.56
CA GLN A 22 5.98 -12.12 0.96
C GLN A 22 4.53 -11.99 0.51
N TYR A 23 3.93 -10.82 0.68
CA TYR A 23 2.56 -10.56 0.18
C TYR A 23 2.51 -10.65 -1.35
N LEU A 24 3.43 -9.98 -2.03
CA LEU A 24 3.41 -9.93 -3.50
C LEU A 24 3.61 -11.32 -4.11
N GLU A 25 4.55 -12.10 -3.56
CA GLU A 25 4.78 -13.46 -4.04
C GLU A 25 3.57 -14.36 -3.79
N ALA A 26 2.93 -14.24 -2.63
CA ALA A 26 1.74 -15.01 -2.32
C ALA A 26 0.60 -14.66 -3.30
N PHE A 27 0.42 -13.40 -3.60
CA PHE A 27 -0.60 -12.97 -4.58
C PHE A 27 -0.29 -13.52 -5.96
N TYR A 28 0.96 -13.43 -6.38
CA TYR A 28 1.40 -13.94 -7.67
C TYR A 28 1.16 -15.45 -7.79
N GLU A 29 1.56 -16.21 -6.77
CA GLU A 29 1.41 -17.67 -6.78
C GLU A 29 -0.05 -18.12 -6.80
N ASN A 30 -0.95 -17.30 -6.25
CA ASN A 30 -2.38 -17.61 -6.19
C ASN A 30 -3.19 -16.93 -7.30
N GLY A 31 -2.53 -16.29 -8.25
CA GLY A 31 -3.20 -15.64 -9.37
C GLY A 31 -4.06 -14.44 -8.97
N ILE A 32 -3.71 -13.78 -7.86
CA ILE A 32 -4.43 -12.60 -7.36
C ILE A 32 -3.77 -11.35 -7.93
N PRO A 33 -4.47 -10.58 -8.78
CA PRO A 33 -3.91 -9.33 -9.29
C PRO A 33 -3.76 -8.28 -8.19
N TYR A 34 -2.67 -7.53 -8.25
CA TYR A 34 -2.40 -6.49 -7.26
C TYR A 34 -1.74 -5.28 -7.93
N ARG A 35 -1.83 -4.13 -7.27
CA ARG A 35 -1.05 -2.95 -7.63
C ARG A 35 -0.44 -2.37 -6.35
N VAL A 36 0.78 -1.87 -6.48
CA VAL A 36 1.53 -1.29 -5.36
C VAL A 36 1.49 0.22 -5.46
N TYR A 37 1.10 0.86 -4.38
CA TYR A 37 1.01 2.31 -4.27
C TYR A 37 1.99 2.82 -3.21
N ALA A 38 2.85 3.74 -3.59
CA ALA A 38 3.81 4.32 -2.67
C ALA A 38 3.12 5.33 -1.74
N VAL A 39 3.32 5.19 -0.45
CA VAL A 39 2.89 6.20 0.53
C VAL A 39 3.99 7.27 0.60
N ALA A 40 4.05 8.06 -0.45
CA ALA A 40 5.06 9.10 -0.65
C ALA A 40 4.56 10.04 -1.76
N ASP A 41 5.30 11.10 -2.00
CA ASP A 41 5.01 12.03 -3.07
C ASP A 41 5.57 11.57 -4.42
N ARG A 42 6.20 10.40 -4.46
CA ARG A 42 6.81 9.83 -5.67
C ARG A 42 6.69 8.30 -5.63
N ARG A 43 6.86 7.68 -6.81
CA ARG A 43 6.75 6.23 -6.96
C ARG A 43 7.96 5.48 -6.43
N GLU A 44 9.13 6.12 -6.40
CA GLU A 44 10.35 5.50 -5.86
C GLU A 44 10.36 5.53 -4.36
N ILE A 45 10.56 4.38 -3.74
CA ILE A 45 10.67 4.24 -2.29
C ILE A 45 11.85 3.34 -1.96
N GLY A 46 12.40 3.51 -0.74
CA GLY A 46 13.47 2.66 -0.25
C GLY A 46 12.94 1.48 0.54
N THR A 47 13.78 0.48 0.71
CA THR A 47 13.54 -0.61 1.66
C THR A 47 14.46 -0.43 2.87
N ASN A 48 14.15 -1.17 3.95
CA ASN A 48 15.02 -1.14 5.14
C ASN A 48 16.46 -1.57 4.83
N SER A 49 16.64 -2.39 3.79
CA SER A 49 17.96 -2.87 3.38
C SER A 49 18.70 -1.90 2.45
N GLY A 50 18.09 -0.79 2.08
CA GLY A 50 18.70 0.20 1.20
C GLY A 50 18.45 0.00 -0.29
N ILE A 51 17.75 -1.08 -0.67
CA ILE A 51 17.35 -1.30 -2.07
C ILE A 51 16.17 -0.38 -2.38
N ARG A 52 16.19 0.23 -3.55
CA ARG A 52 15.12 1.11 -3.99
C ARG A 52 14.14 0.35 -4.88
N LEU A 53 12.86 0.68 -4.74
CA LEU A 53 11.76 0.09 -5.50
C LEU A 53 11.01 1.20 -6.22
N THR A 54 10.38 0.84 -7.34
CA THR A 54 9.44 1.73 -8.01
C THR A 54 8.05 1.13 -7.92
N ALA A 55 7.14 1.79 -7.23
CA ALA A 55 5.74 1.36 -7.12
C ALA A 55 5.00 1.62 -8.44
N ASP A 56 3.83 1.02 -8.57
CA ASP A 56 2.99 1.24 -9.76
C ASP A 56 2.48 2.68 -9.83
N ASP A 57 2.13 3.25 -8.67
CA ASP A 57 1.68 4.63 -8.58
C ASP A 57 1.87 5.14 -7.15
N THR A 58 1.41 6.35 -6.87
CA THR A 58 1.41 6.92 -5.52
C THR A 58 0.06 6.73 -4.86
N VAL A 59 0.01 6.88 -3.53
CA VAL A 59 -1.24 6.74 -2.78
C VAL A 59 -2.29 7.76 -3.21
N ALA A 60 -1.88 8.93 -3.66
CA ALA A 60 -2.81 9.95 -4.15
C ALA A 60 -3.66 9.41 -5.32
N ALA A 61 -3.09 8.58 -6.18
CA ALA A 61 -3.79 8.00 -7.32
C ALA A 61 -4.84 6.96 -6.91
N LEU A 62 -4.75 6.43 -5.70
CA LEU A 62 -5.70 5.43 -5.19
C LEU A 62 -6.98 6.05 -4.66
N LYS A 63 -6.97 7.34 -4.35
CA LYS A 63 -8.15 8.03 -3.84
C LYS A 63 -9.32 7.93 -4.84
N GLY A 64 -10.50 7.58 -4.34
CA GLY A 64 -11.70 7.44 -5.18
C GLY A 64 -11.77 6.11 -5.93
N HIS A 65 -10.82 5.19 -5.73
CA HIS A 65 -10.75 3.93 -6.45
C HIS A 65 -10.92 2.69 -5.57
N ALA A 66 -11.43 2.87 -4.35
CA ALA A 66 -11.64 1.73 -3.44
C ALA A 66 -12.56 0.66 -4.05
N ASP A 67 -13.50 1.06 -4.91
CA ASP A 67 -14.44 0.12 -5.55
C ASP A 67 -13.76 -0.80 -6.56
N ASP A 68 -12.56 -0.45 -7.01
CA ASP A 68 -11.80 -1.28 -7.96
C ASP A 68 -11.08 -2.44 -7.28
N TYR A 69 -11.10 -2.48 -5.95
CA TYR A 69 -10.33 -3.45 -5.16
C TYR A 69 -11.20 -4.15 -4.14
N ASP A 70 -10.83 -5.38 -3.80
CA ASP A 70 -11.49 -6.18 -2.76
C ASP A 70 -10.81 -6.06 -1.41
N ALA A 71 -9.53 -5.68 -1.40
CA ALA A 71 -8.76 -5.58 -0.16
C ALA A 71 -7.67 -4.53 -0.27
N LEU A 72 -7.28 -4.02 0.87
CA LEU A 72 -6.15 -3.10 1.03
C LEU A 72 -5.15 -3.75 1.99
N VAL A 73 -3.91 -3.88 1.55
CA VAL A 73 -2.81 -4.37 2.38
C VAL A 73 -1.87 -3.21 2.66
N PHE A 74 -1.62 -2.97 3.93
CA PHE A 74 -0.70 -1.92 4.37
C PHE A 74 0.59 -2.58 4.86
N SER A 75 1.65 -2.44 4.08
CA SER A 75 2.97 -2.97 4.45
C SER A 75 3.85 -1.81 4.91
N CYS A 76 4.19 -1.79 6.17
CA CYS A 76 5.07 -0.78 6.73
C CYS A 76 6.48 -1.34 6.96
N GLY A 77 7.35 -0.54 7.53
CA GLY A 77 8.72 -0.90 7.84
C GLY A 77 9.20 -0.02 8.97
N ASP A 78 10.41 0.47 8.90
CA ASP A 78 10.97 1.39 9.88
C ASP A 78 10.41 2.81 9.72
N ALA A 79 9.23 2.92 9.14
CA ALA A 79 8.63 4.20 8.81
C ALA A 79 7.81 4.81 9.95
N VAL A 80 7.50 4.04 11.01
CA VAL A 80 6.63 4.55 12.09
C VAL A 80 7.16 5.85 12.70
N PRO A 81 8.43 5.98 13.07
CA PRO A 81 8.95 7.26 13.56
C PRO A 81 8.94 8.36 12.49
N VAL A 82 9.11 7.99 11.23
CA VAL A 82 9.06 8.92 10.10
C VAL A 82 7.64 9.43 9.90
N PHE A 83 6.64 8.56 10.03
CA PHE A 83 5.24 8.95 9.97
C PHE A 83 4.89 10.03 10.98
N ALA A 84 5.34 9.86 12.22
CA ALA A 84 5.04 10.84 13.28
C ALA A 84 5.56 12.23 12.91
N ARG A 85 6.73 12.31 12.24
CA ARG A 85 7.33 13.58 11.82
C ARG A 85 6.69 14.18 10.58
N HIS A 86 6.05 13.34 9.77
CA HIS A 86 5.49 13.76 8.49
C HIS A 86 3.97 13.59 8.41
N ALA A 87 3.29 13.58 9.56
CA ALA A 87 1.84 13.35 9.63
C ALA A 87 1.05 14.36 8.82
N GLY A 88 1.55 15.59 8.68
CA GLY A 88 0.87 16.65 7.92
C GLY A 88 1.19 16.66 6.43
N GLU A 89 2.05 15.78 5.94
CA GLU A 89 2.37 15.74 4.52
C GLU A 89 1.16 15.30 3.68
N PRO A 90 1.01 15.84 2.46
CA PRO A 90 -0.16 15.50 1.63
C PRO A 90 -0.35 13.99 1.41
N TYR A 91 0.73 13.24 1.19
CA TYR A 91 0.62 11.81 0.97
C TYR A 91 0.13 11.04 2.21
N ASN A 92 0.40 11.54 3.41
CA ASN A 92 -0.13 10.93 4.64
C ASN A 92 -1.60 11.26 4.84
N LEU A 93 -2.04 12.45 4.46
CA LEU A 93 -3.45 12.81 4.45
C LEU A 93 -4.19 11.96 3.42
N ASP A 94 -3.61 11.75 2.26
CA ASP A 94 -4.17 10.88 1.23
C ASP A 94 -4.28 9.44 1.72
N LEU A 95 -3.27 8.95 2.45
CA LEU A 95 -3.30 7.63 3.06
C LEU A 95 -4.50 7.46 3.99
N MET A 96 -4.73 8.43 4.86
CA MET A 96 -5.85 8.37 5.80
C MET A 96 -7.18 8.34 5.05
N GLU A 97 -7.29 9.12 3.98
CA GLU A 97 -8.50 9.16 3.17
C GLU A 97 -8.75 7.82 2.48
N VAL A 98 -7.72 7.21 1.92
CA VAL A 98 -7.81 5.88 1.29
C VAL A 98 -8.27 4.83 2.29
N ILE A 99 -7.68 4.81 3.49
CA ILE A 99 -8.08 3.86 4.53
C ILE A 99 -9.55 4.02 4.87
N ARG A 100 -10.03 5.26 5.00
CA ARG A 100 -11.44 5.53 5.28
C ARG A 100 -12.34 5.03 4.16
N GLU A 101 -11.95 5.22 2.91
CA GLU A 101 -12.72 4.76 1.76
C GLU A 101 -12.89 3.25 1.79
N PHE A 102 -11.80 2.51 2.00
CA PHE A 102 -11.85 1.04 2.04
C PHE A 102 -12.69 0.55 3.21
N ALA A 103 -12.50 1.11 4.39
CA ALA A 103 -13.25 0.74 5.57
C ALA A 103 -14.74 1.06 5.42
N GLY A 104 -15.07 2.21 4.83
CA GLY A 104 -16.45 2.63 4.60
C GLY A 104 -17.21 1.78 3.59
N ARG A 105 -16.50 1.03 2.75
CA ARG A 105 -17.09 0.12 1.77
C ARG A 105 -17.02 -1.34 2.19
N ASP A 106 -16.74 -1.61 3.46
CA ASP A 106 -16.58 -2.96 4.02
C ASP A 106 -15.53 -3.78 3.29
N ARG A 107 -14.53 -3.13 2.73
CA ARG A 107 -13.38 -3.82 2.12
C ARG A 107 -12.45 -4.32 3.22
N ILE A 108 -11.80 -5.44 2.95
CA ILE A 108 -10.83 -6.00 3.89
C ILE A 108 -9.60 -5.09 3.95
N VAL A 109 -9.21 -4.70 5.17
CA VAL A 109 -8.00 -3.90 5.40
C VAL A 109 -7.07 -4.72 6.28
N ILE A 110 -5.86 -4.98 5.76
CA ILE A 110 -4.84 -5.76 6.47
C ILE A 110 -3.63 -4.87 6.72
N GLY A 111 -3.24 -4.75 7.97
CA GLY A 111 -2.03 -4.03 8.37
C GLY A 111 -0.97 -5.01 8.84
N HIS A 112 0.28 -4.76 8.45
CA HIS A 112 1.43 -5.55 8.86
C HIS A 112 2.64 -4.65 9.06
N CYS A 113 3.19 -4.67 10.26
CA CYS A 113 4.41 -3.93 10.61
C CYS A 113 5.48 -4.85 11.17
#